data_5054bc9f9b6289e0c2fe17756f3c10e8
#
_entry.id   5054bc9f9b6289e0c2fe17756f3c10e8
#
_cell.length_a   1.000
_cell.length_b   1.000
_cell.length_c   1.000
_cell.angle_alpha   90.00
_cell.angle_beta   90.00
_cell.angle_gamma   90.00
#
_symmetry.space_group_name_H-M   'P 1'
#
loop_
_entity.id
_entity.type
_entity.pdbx_description
1 polymer ?
#
loop_
_entity_poly.entity_id
_entity_poly.type
_entity_poly.pdbx_seq_one_letter_code
_entity_poly.pdbx_strand_id
1 'polypeptide(L)'
;SPIRSMLRCDGYDEGWGTYAQLYSYNYLEFKNTDRETTSLLQQLYRDNDILSLSLSSLSDLYVNYENYTLDNLCEYLSGYGIAEDNARSIYEYVVENPTTYLSYSIGWYKLEQLRNTMEEELGSHFDIGEFHEAVLSCGSCPFSLLEERVSTLMTE
;
A
#
# COMPACT_ATOMS: atom_id res chain seq x y z
N SER A 1 1.61 3.14 -26.54
CA SER A 1 1.01 2.05 -27.35
C SER A 1 -0.47 1.94 -26.99
N PRO A 2 -1.40 1.80 -27.98
CA PRO A 2 -2.84 1.61 -27.69
C PRO A 2 -3.14 0.40 -26.78
N ILE A 3 -2.28 -0.63 -26.81
CA ILE A 3 -2.41 -1.81 -25.95
C ILE A 3 -2.25 -1.44 -24.46
N ARG A 4 -1.38 -0.50 -24.12
CA ARG A 4 -1.18 -0.06 -22.72
C ARG A 4 -2.43 0.53 -22.08
N SER A 5 -3.26 1.26 -22.85
CA SER A 5 -4.51 1.82 -22.32
C SER A 5 -5.61 0.78 -22.09
N MET A 6 -5.41 -0.46 -22.56
CA MET A 6 -6.34 -1.59 -22.39
C MET A 6 -5.90 -2.51 -21.23
N LEU A 7 -4.64 -2.40 -20.77
CA LEU A 7 -4.10 -3.20 -19.67
C LEU A 7 -4.20 -2.37 -18.39
N ARG A 8 -4.97 -2.87 -17.44
CA ARG A 8 -5.02 -2.33 -16.09
C ARG A 8 -4.22 -3.25 -15.18
N CYS A 9 -3.35 -2.65 -14.38
CA CYS A 9 -2.60 -3.33 -13.33
C CYS A 9 -2.98 -2.65 -12.00
N ASP A 10 -4.16 -2.99 -11.48
CA ASP A 10 -4.74 -2.33 -10.30
C ASP A 10 -3.75 -2.34 -9.12
N GLY A 11 -2.97 -3.41 -8.96
CA GLY A 11 -1.90 -3.45 -7.95
C GLY A 11 -0.82 -2.39 -8.13
N TYR A 12 -0.47 -2.01 -9.37
CA TYR A 12 0.44 -0.91 -9.62
C TYR A 12 -0.26 0.44 -9.35
N ASP A 13 -1.45 0.64 -9.90
CA ASP A 13 -2.13 1.92 -9.87
C ASP A 13 -2.53 2.30 -8.43
N GLU A 14 -3.18 1.39 -7.70
CA GLU A 14 -3.58 1.58 -6.30
C GLU A 14 -2.39 1.49 -5.34
N GLY A 15 -1.45 0.61 -5.64
CA GLY A 15 -0.22 0.47 -4.87
C GLY A 15 0.64 1.74 -4.89
N TRP A 16 0.76 2.39 -6.06
CA TRP A 16 1.47 3.66 -6.16
C TRP A 16 0.77 4.78 -5.38
N GLY A 17 -0.57 4.86 -5.46
CA GLY A 17 -1.34 5.82 -4.67
C GLY A 17 -1.11 5.65 -3.17
N THR A 18 -1.18 4.40 -2.68
CA THR A 18 -0.94 4.06 -1.28
C THR A 18 0.51 4.34 -0.87
N TYR A 19 1.48 3.97 -1.70
CA TYR A 19 2.89 4.25 -1.46
C TYR A 19 3.15 5.75 -1.33
N ALA A 20 2.64 6.54 -2.26
CA ALA A 20 2.79 8.00 -2.25
C ALA A 20 2.12 8.64 -1.03
N GLN A 21 0.93 8.18 -0.64
CA GLN A 21 0.25 8.62 0.58
C GLN A 21 1.11 8.35 1.81
N LEU A 22 1.53 7.09 2.03
CA LEU A 22 2.32 6.71 3.21
C LEU A 22 3.70 7.38 3.23
N TYR A 23 4.32 7.58 2.07
CA TYR A 23 5.56 8.33 1.94
C TYR A 23 5.39 9.81 2.29
N SER A 24 4.26 10.41 1.93
CA SER A 24 3.98 11.82 2.19
C SER A 24 3.92 12.17 3.67
N TYR A 25 3.64 11.21 4.55
CA TYR A 25 3.62 11.44 6.00
C TYR A 25 4.95 11.88 6.57
N ASN A 26 6.06 11.57 5.92
CA ASN A 26 7.39 12.08 6.30
C ASN A 26 7.51 13.61 6.19
N TYR A 27 6.59 14.27 5.49
CA TYR A 27 6.58 15.72 5.25
C TYR A 27 5.46 16.45 5.99
N LEU A 28 4.68 15.75 6.82
CA LEU A 28 3.65 16.40 7.62
C LEU A 28 4.30 17.32 8.68
N GLU A 29 3.77 18.53 8.76
CA GLU A 29 4.13 19.50 9.78
C GLU A 29 2.96 19.74 10.72
N PHE A 30 3.25 19.84 12.02
CA PHE A 30 2.25 20.10 13.06
C PHE A 30 2.57 21.40 13.76
N LYS A 31 1.56 22.25 13.96
CA LYS A 31 1.73 23.53 14.66
C LYS A 31 2.04 23.32 16.14
N ASN A 32 3.01 24.08 16.66
CA ASN A 32 3.38 24.08 18.08
C ASN A 32 3.92 22.73 18.61
N THR A 33 4.54 21.94 17.75
CA THR A 33 5.24 20.69 18.11
C THR A 33 6.74 20.86 17.92
N ASP A 34 7.53 20.15 18.74
CA ASP A 34 8.95 19.97 18.50
C ASP A 34 9.20 18.87 17.45
N ARG A 35 10.47 18.71 17.06
CA ARG A 35 10.86 17.74 16.04
C ARG A 35 10.55 16.29 16.44
N GLU A 36 10.76 15.95 17.72
CA GLU A 36 10.51 14.59 18.23
C GLU A 36 9.03 14.27 18.19
N THR A 37 8.20 15.14 18.71
CA THR A 37 6.73 15.02 18.66
C THR A 37 6.22 14.96 17.22
N THR A 38 6.76 15.78 16.32
CA THR A 38 6.41 15.74 14.89
C THR A 38 6.71 14.37 14.29
N SER A 39 7.90 13.83 14.54
CA SER A 39 8.29 12.50 14.03
C SER A 39 7.39 11.38 14.57
N LEU A 40 7.04 11.41 15.86
CA LEU A 40 6.12 10.43 16.45
C LEU A 40 4.71 10.52 15.85
N LEU A 41 4.22 11.73 15.59
CA LEU A 41 2.92 11.90 14.95
C LEU A 41 2.93 11.42 13.49
N GLN A 42 3.98 11.71 12.73
CA GLN A 42 4.16 11.21 11.36
C GLN A 42 4.10 9.68 11.34
N GLN A 43 4.84 9.04 12.25
CA GLN A 43 4.82 7.58 12.39
C GLN A 43 3.45 7.06 12.79
N LEU A 44 2.79 7.70 13.76
CA LEU A 44 1.46 7.30 14.22
C LEU A 44 0.42 7.32 13.07
N TYR A 45 0.41 8.37 12.26
CA TYR A 45 -0.50 8.47 11.10
C TYR A 45 -0.20 7.35 10.09
N ARG A 46 1.08 7.13 9.76
CA ARG A 46 1.51 6.07 8.87
C ARG A 46 1.08 4.69 9.37
N ASP A 47 1.37 4.37 10.64
CA ASP A 47 1.08 3.07 11.24
C ASP A 47 -0.43 2.83 11.35
N ASN A 48 -1.22 3.86 11.65
CA ASN A 48 -2.68 3.77 11.68
C ASN A 48 -3.26 3.41 10.30
N ASP A 49 -2.77 4.02 9.24
CA ASP A 49 -3.26 3.72 7.89
C ASP A 49 -2.81 2.33 7.42
N ILE A 50 -1.57 1.93 7.74
CA ILE A 50 -1.08 0.58 7.46
C ILE A 50 -1.92 -0.47 8.21
N LEU A 51 -2.23 -0.23 9.49
CA LEU A 51 -3.07 -1.13 10.28
C LEU A 51 -4.47 -1.25 9.68
N SER A 52 -5.10 -0.12 9.37
CA SER A 52 -6.44 -0.08 8.78
C SER A 52 -6.50 -0.81 7.45
N LEU A 53 -5.53 -0.56 6.57
CA LEU A 53 -5.42 -1.23 5.27
C LEU A 53 -5.16 -2.74 5.44
N SER A 54 -4.31 -3.12 6.39
CA SER A 54 -4.01 -4.53 6.67
C SER A 54 -5.24 -5.29 7.18
N LEU A 55 -6.01 -4.70 8.10
CA LEU A 55 -7.25 -5.30 8.60
C LEU A 55 -8.29 -5.46 7.48
N SER A 56 -8.43 -4.47 6.61
CA SER A 56 -9.34 -4.54 5.45
C SER A 56 -8.90 -5.63 4.46
N SER A 57 -7.60 -5.74 4.19
CA SER A 57 -7.04 -6.75 3.29
C SER A 57 -7.15 -8.17 3.85
N LEU A 58 -6.93 -8.35 5.16
CA LEU A 58 -7.13 -9.62 5.83
C LEU A 58 -8.62 -10.00 5.86
N SER A 59 -9.52 -9.02 6.03
CA SER A 59 -10.96 -9.26 5.94
C SER A 59 -11.37 -9.77 4.56
N ASP A 60 -10.80 -9.20 3.49
CA ASP A 60 -11.01 -9.67 2.12
C ASP A 60 -10.56 -11.14 1.95
N LEU A 61 -9.36 -11.49 2.42
CA LEU A 61 -8.86 -12.86 2.39
C LEU A 61 -9.72 -13.82 3.23
N TYR A 62 -10.08 -13.44 4.46
CA TYR A 62 -10.87 -14.29 5.32
C TYR A 62 -12.27 -14.55 4.75
N VAL A 63 -12.91 -13.53 4.20
CA VAL A 63 -14.26 -13.69 3.62
C VAL A 63 -14.21 -14.45 2.30
N ASN A 64 -13.35 -14.05 1.36
CA ASN A 64 -13.39 -14.56 -0.01
C ASN A 64 -12.56 -15.82 -0.23
N TYR A 65 -11.56 -16.11 0.63
CA TYR A 65 -10.72 -17.30 0.51
C TYR A 65 -10.96 -18.31 1.63
N GLU A 66 -11.07 -17.86 2.89
CA GLU A 66 -11.30 -18.72 4.06
C GLU A 66 -12.78 -18.95 4.37
N ASN A 67 -13.71 -18.34 3.60
CA ASN A 67 -15.16 -18.47 3.75
C ASN A 67 -15.69 -18.01 5.11
N TYR A 68 -15.13 -16.94 5.70
CA TYR A 68 -15.68 -16.35 6.91
C TYR A 68 -17.09 -15.84 6.68
N THR A 69 -17.97 -16.17 7.62
CA THR A 69 -19.29 -15.54 7.73
C THR A 69 -19.16 -14.15 8.31
N LEU A 70 -20.24 -13.36 8.27
CA LEU A 70 -20.29 -12.07 8.94
C LEU A 70 -19.97 -12.20 10.45
N ASP A 71 -20.52 -13.22 11.13
CA ASP A 71 -20.29 -13.43 12.56
C ASP A 71 -18.80 -13.72 12.84
N ASN A 72 -18.14 -14.54 12.01
CA ASN A 72 -16.71 -14.82 12.15
C ASN A 72 -15.87 -13.55 11.95
N LEU A 73 -16.22 -12.71 10.97
CA LEU A 73 -15.50 -11.47 10.74
C LEU A 73 -15.74 -10.46 11.88
N CYS A 74 -16.95 -10.35 12.39
CA CYS A 74 -17.27 -9.51 13.54
C CYS A 74 -16.46 -9.93 14.78
N GLU A 75 -16.39 -11.23 15.08
CA GLU A 75 -15.58 -11.75 16.18
C GLU A 75 -14.10 -11.42 15.99
N TYR A 76 -13.54 -11.66 14.80
CA TYR A 76 -12.14 -11.36 14.48
C TYR A 76 -11.83 -9.87 14.65
N LEU A 77 -12.63 -8.98 14.07
CA LEU A 77 -12.41 -7.53 14.10
C LEU A 77 -12.66 -6.92 15.47
N SER A 78 -13.52 -7.52 16.29
CA SER A 78 -13.74 -7.09 17.67
C SER A 78 -12.48 -7.15 18.52
N GLY A 79 -11.59 -8.11 18.26
CA GLY A 79 -10.27 -8.22 18.89
C GLY A 79 -9.35 -7.01 18.65
N TYR A 80 -9.63 -6.24 17.62
CA TYR A 80 -8.94 -4.97 17.28
C TYR A 80 -9.76 -3.72 17.66
N GLY A 81 -10.86 -3.91 18.39
CA GLY A 81 -11.71 -2.79 18.81
C GLY A 81 -12.64 -2.24 17.72
N ILE A 82 -12.80 -2.97 16.61
CA ILE A 82 -13.73 -2.57 15.53
C ILE A 82 -15.16 -2.92 15.95
N ALA A 83 -16.04 -1.93 15.94
CA ALA A 83 -17.46 -2.11 16.26
C ALA A 83 -18.16 -2.97 15.20
N GLU A 84 -19.22 -3.70 15.61
CA GLU A 84 -19.97 -4.61 14.74
C GLU A 84 -20.50 -3.94 13.47
N ASP A 85 -21.04 -2.72 13.57
CA ASP A 85 -21.55 -2.00 12.40
C ASP A 85 -20.44 -1.71 11.37
N ASN A 86 -19.24 -1.40 11.83
CA ASN A 86 -18.08 -1.20 10.95
C ASN A 86 -17.61 -2.54 10.34
N ALA A 87 -17.58 -3.61 11.14
CA ALA A 87 -17.23 -4.95 10.66
C ALA A 87 -18.23 -5.43 9.60
N ARG A 88 -19.53 -5.15 9.77
CA ARG A 88 -20.58 -5.42 8.79
C ARG A 88 -20.34 -4.67 7.49
N SER A 89 -20.03 -3.38 7.58
CA SER A 89 -19.74 -2.56 6.40
C SER A 89 -18.52 -3.06 5.63
N ILE A 90 -17.48 -3.51 6.34
CA ILE A 90 -16.29 -4.13 5.73
C ILE A 90 -16.69 -5.44 5.06
N TYR A 91 -17.48 -6.30 5.72
CA TYR A 91 -17.94 -7.57 5.16
C TYR A 91 -18.71 -7.36 3.85
N GLU A 92 -19.70 -6.48 3.86
CA GLU A 92 -20.52 -6.16 2.68
C GLU A 92 -19.65 -5.65 1.53
N TYR A 93 -18.69 -4.75 1.84
CA TYR A 93 -17.80 -4.19 0.84
C TYR A 93 -16.88 -5.25 0.20
N VAL A 94 -16.25 -6.14 0.98
CA VAL A 94 -15.34 -7.15 0.43
C VAL A 94 -16.08 -8.26 -0.33
N VAL A 95 -17.35 -8.53 0.02
CA VAL A 95 -18.22 -9.44 -0.76
C VAL A 95 -18.56 -8.83 -2.12
N GLU A 96 -18.89 -7.54 -2.16
CA GLU A 96 -19.23 -6.83 -3.39
C GLU A 96 -18.01 -6.56 -4.27
N ASN A 97 -16.84 -6.35 -3.66
CA ASN A 97 -15.61 -5.90 -4.31
C ASN A 97 -14.40 -6.77 -3.91
N PRO A 98 -14.41 -8.08 -4.25
CA PRO A 98 -13.32 -8.97 -3.87
C PRO A 98 -11.98 -8.51 -4.45
N THR A 99 -10.91 -8.70 -3.68
CA THR A 99 -9.50 -8.35 -4.01
C THR A 99 -9.17 -6.84 -4.07
N THR A 100 -10.15 -5.97 -3.89
CA THR A 100 -9.90 -4.52 -3.97
C THR A 100 -8.86 -4.07 -2.95
N TYR A 101 -9.05 -4.38 -1.67
CA TYR A 101 -8.07 -4.00 -0.64
C TYR A 101 -6.68 -4.62 -0.83
N LEU A 102 -6.62 -5.81 -1.45
CA LEU A 102 -5.35 -6.46 -1.80
C LEU A 102 -4.58 -5.69 -2.86
N SER A 103 -5.25 -5.05 -3.81
CA SER A 103 -4.59 -4.20 -4.81
C SER A 103 -3.84 -3.04 -4.15
N TYR A 104 -4.43 -2.43 -3.13
CA TYR A 104 -3.79 -1.36 -2.34
C TYR A 104 -2.63 -1.88 -1.49
N SER A 105 -2.89 -2.89 -0.66
CA SER A 105 -1.91 -3.36 0.33
C SER A 105 -0.73 -4.09 -0.29
N ILE A 106 -0.98 -5.05 -1.18
CA ILE A 106 0.08 -5.81 -1.85
C ILE A 106 0.82 -4.90 -2.84
N GLY A 107 0.09 -4.02 -3.53
CA GLY A 107 0.68 -3.04 -4.44
C GLY A 107 1.67 -2.11 -3.72
N TRP A 108 1.25 -1.50 -2.61
CA TRP A 108 2.13 -0.71 -1.75
C TRP A 108 3.33 -1.51 -1.25
N TYR A 109 3.09 -2.71 -0.70
CA TYR A 109 4.15 -3.55 -0.15
C TYR A 109 5.23 -3.89 -1.19
N LYS A 110 4.82 -4.19 -2.42
CA LYS A 110 5.74 -4.46 -3.54
C LYS A 110 6.58 -3.24 -3.91
N LEU A 111 5.99 -2.05 -3.93
CA LEU A 111 6.73 -0.81 -4.20
C LEU A 111 7.69 -0.45 -3.06
N GLU A 112 7.27 -0.64 -1.82
CA GLU A 112 8.14 -0.43 -0.65
C GLU A 112 9.32 -1.40 -0.66
N GLN A 113 9.07 -2.69 -0.98
CA GLN A 113 10.15 -3.67 -1.13
C GLN A 113 11.10 -3.30 -2.27
N LEU A 114 10.59 -2.90 -3.43
CA LEU A 114 11.42 -2.49 -4.56
C LEU A 114 12.30 -1.30 -4.20
N ARG A 115 11.73 -0.28 -3.53
CA ARG A 115 12.51 0.86 -3.03
C ARG A 115 13.63 0.42 -2.09
N ASN A 116 13.31 -0.42 -1.10
CA ASN A 116 14.30 -0.88 -0.14
C ASN A 116 15.42 -1.68 -0.82
N THR A 117 15.07 -2.53 -1.79
CA THR A 117 16.07 -3.27 -2.58
C THR A 117 16.99 -2.32 -3.34
N MET A 118 16.46 -1.31 -4.01
CA MET A 118 17.27 -0.32 -4.73
C MET A 118 18.15 0.51 -3.79
N GLU A 119 17.63 0.89 -2.62
CA GLU A 119 18.38 1.60 -1.60
C GLU A 119 19.55 0.75 -1.06
N GLU A 120 19.35 -0.54 -0.83
CA GLU A 120 20.39 -1.47 -0.40
C GLU A 120 21.44 -1.70 -1.49
N GLU A 121 21.04 -1.87 -2.75
CA GLU A 121 21.94 -2.14 -3.87
C GLU A 121 22.80 -0.92 -4.25
N LEU A 122 22.21 0.27 -4.27
CA LEU A 122 22.87 1.50 -4.70
C LEU A 122 23.57 2.23 -3.53
N GLY A 123 23.17 1.97 -2.29
CA GLY A 123 23.78 2.57 -1.10
C GLY A 123 23.79 4.10 -1.17
N SER A 124 24.99 4.70 -1.14
CA SER A 124 25.13 6.16 -1.19
C SER A 124 24.78 6.80 -2.55
N HIS A 125 24.56 6.01 -3.58
CA HIS A 125 24.14 6.48 -4.92
C HIS A 125 22.62 6.45 -5.10
N PHE A 126 21.87 5.94 -4.12
CA PHE A 126 20.41 5.94 -4.19
C PHE A 126 19.85 7.35 -4.08
N ASP A 127 19.02 7.74 -5.04
CA ASP A 127 18.21 8.96 -5.01
C ASP A 127 16.74 8.61 -5.11
N ILE A 128 15.95 9.07 -4.14
CA ILE A 128 14.51 8.78 -4.07
C ILE A 128 13.71 9.40 -5.22
N GLY A 129 14.14 10.56 -5.73
CA GLY A 129 13.52 11.22 -6.86
C GLY A 129 13.72 10.42 -8.14
N GLU A 130 14.94 9.92 -8.38
CA GLU A 130 15.26 9.03 -9.51
C GLU A 130 14.46 7.73 -9.43
N PHE A 131 14.32 7.15 -8.23
CA PHE A 131 13.47 5.97 -8.01
C PHE A 131 12.00 6.25 -8.39
N HIS A 132 11.44 7.36 -7.92
CA HIS A 132 10.06 7.72 -8.27
C HIS A 132 9.90 7.97 -9.77
N GLU A 133 10.86 8.63 -10.42
CA GLU A 133 10.85 8.86 -11.87
C GLU A 133 10.93 7.53 -12.64
N ALA A 134 11.80 6.60 -12.22
CA ALA A 134 11.93 5.28 -12.83
C ALA A 134 10.60 4.50 -12.74
N VAL A 135 9.97 4.44 -11.56
CA VAL A 135 8.66 3.79 -11.38
C VAL A 135 7.60 4.41 -12.28
N LEU A 136 7.45 5.73 -12.25
CA LEU A 136 6.42 6.44 -13.03
C LEU A 136 6.65 6.35 -14.55
N SER A 137 7.91 6.33 -14.99
CA SER A 137 8.25 6.19 -16.41
C SER A 137 7.86 4.81 -16.98
N CYS A 138 7.86 3.78 -16.13
CA CYS A 138 7.37 2.45 -16.51
C CYS A 138 5.87 2.46 -16.79
N GLY A 139 5.09 3.25 -16.03
CA GLY A 139 3.63 3.27 -16.07
C GLY A 139 3.01 1.95 -15.61
N SER A 140 1.69 1.86 -15.65
CA SER A 140 0.94 0.69 -15.17
C SER A 140 1.41 -0.60 -15.86
N CYS A 141 1.96 -1.54 -15.07
CA CYS A 141 2.49 -2.82 -15.55
C CYS A 141 2.56 -3.84 -14.40
N PRO A 142 2.71 -5.16 -14.71
CA PRO A 142 2.97 -6.18 -13.70
C PRO A 142 4.25 -5.91 -12.91
N PHE A 143 4.25 -6.24 -11.61
CA PHE A 143 5.40 -5.98 -10.73
C PHE A 143 6.70 -6.63 -11.19
N SER A 144 6.66 -7.82 -11.77
CA SER A 144 7.86 -8.49 -12.31
C SER A 144 8.54 -7.66 -13.41
N LEU A 145 7.75 -6.99 -14.24
CA LEU A 145 8.28 -6.10 -15.27
C LEU A 145 8.74 -4.77 -14.68
N LEU A 146 8.02 -4.26 -13.68
CA LEU A 146 8.39 -3.03 -12.98
C LEU A 146 9.77 -3.19 -12.29
N GLU A 147 9.95 -4.28 -11.53
CA GLU A 147 11.19 -4.61 -10.84
C GLU A 147 12.39 -4.64 -11.81
N GLU A 148 12.26 -5.37 -12.94
CA GLU A 148 13.31 -5.46 -13.96
C GLU A 148 13.66 -4.08 -14.55
N ARG A 149 12.65 -3.29 -14.88
CA ARG A 149 12.87 -2.00 -15.53
C ARG A 149 13.40 -0.93 -14.59
N VAL A 150 12.92 -0.86 -13.35
CA VAL A 150 13.45 0.08 -12.36
C VAL A 150 14.90 -0.25 -12.04
N SER A 151 15.24 -1.53 -11.82
CA SER A 151 16.64 -1.94 -11.65
C SER A 151 17.52 -1.50 -12.81
N THR A 152 17.08 -1.72 -14.05
CA THR A 152 17.84 -1.29 -15.24
C THR A 152 18.04 0.23 -15.26
N LEU A 153 16.98 1.01 -15.07
CA LEU A 153 17.02 2.48 -15.16
C LEU A 153 17.86 3.14 -14.06
N MET A 154 17.97 2.52 -12.90
CA MET A 154 18.72 3.07 -11.77
C MET A 154 20.19 2.60 -11.72
N THR A 155 20.58 1.60 -12.52
CA THR A 155 21.95 1.05 -12.54
C THR A 155 22.73 1.43 -13.82
N GLU A 156 22.08 2.00 -14.84
CA GLU A 156 22.72 2.57 -16.04
C GLU A 156 23.22 3.99 -15.78
#